data_822fc7fa5bd8ff452e1b764759c33e4f
#
_entry.id   822fc7fa5bd8ff452e1b764759c33e4f
#
_cell.length_a   1.000
_cell.length_b   1.000
_cell.length_c   1.000
_cell.angle_alpha   90.00
_cell.angle_beta   90.00
_cell.angle_gamma   90.00
#
_symmetry.space_group_name_H-M   'P 1'
#
loop_
_entity.id
_entity.type
_entity.pdbx_description
1 polymer ?
#
loop_
_entity_poly.entity_id
_entity_poly.type
_entity_poly.pdbx_seq_one_letter_code
_entity_poly.pdbx_strand_id
1 'polypeptide(L)'
;MNASAPHVAVVDDEAEARAMVGDYLRMHGFDVVLCDGGRTLRAHLAERRPDLIVLDLNMPEEDGLSIVRDLKARTTIPVIMLTATASPIDRVVGLELGADDYLPKPCELRELVARVRSVLRRGSGLAPQPEMPAAPAEVPGRRIRFGTKWLDLDALRLRDSEGAEQALTRSEFELLKAFADHPKRALSRERLLDLADARDPDAFDRAIDVRINRIRKKIEPDPANPRYIKTVRGLGYVFRPDGD
;
A
#
# COMPACT_ATOMS: atom_id res chain seq x y z
N MET A 1 -26.65 9.26 -5.09
CA MET A 1 -25.59 9.22 -6.12
C MET A 1 -25.05 7.81 -6.11
N ASN A 2 -25.26 7.03 -7.19
CA ASN A 2 -24.71 5.67 -7.26
C ASN A 2 -23.16 5.79 -7.35
N ALA A 3 -22.47 5.35 -6.31
CA ALA A 3 -21.03 5.17 -6.39
C ALA A 3 -20.75 4.15 -7.51
N SER A 4 -19.95 4.53 -8.51
CA SER A 4 -19.55 3.62 -9.57
C SER A 4 -18.79 2.45 -8.95
N ALA A 5 -18.99 1.24 -9.49
CA ALA A 5 -18.26 0.05 -9.03
C ALA A 5 -16.74 0.31 -9.10
N PRO A 6 -15.97 -0.07 -8.06
CA PRO A 6 -14.52 0.10 -8.09
C PRO A 6 -13.91 -0.65 -9.27
N HIS A 7 -12.99 0.02 -9.98
CA HIS A 7 -12.36 -0.51 -11.18
C HIS A 7 -11.06 -1.25 -10.84
N VAL A 8 -11.00 -2.54 -11.19
CA VAL A 8 -9.88 -3.43 -10.86
C VAL A 8 -9.26 -3.98 -12.15
N ALA A 9 -7.95 -3.85 -12.31
CA ALA A 9 -7.21 -4.53 -13.36
C ALA A 9 -6.68 -5.87 -12.85
N VAL A 10 -6.94 -6.96 -13.57
CA VAL A 10 -6.38 -8.29 -13.31
C VAL A 10 -5.36 -8.59 -14.39
N VAL A 11 -4.12 -8.83 -13.98
CA VAL A 11 -2.97 -9.06 -14.86
C VAL A 11 -2.41 -10.45 -14.57
N ASP A 12 -2.51 -11.33 -15.55
CA ASP A 12 -2.07 -12.73 -15.45
C ASP A 12 -1.92 -13.26 -16.89
N ASP A 13 -0.86 -13.92 -17.25
CA ASP A 13 -0.65 -14.45 -18.60
C ASP A 13 -1.52 -15.68 -18.88
N GLU A 14 -1.87 -16.42 -17.84
CA GLU A 14 -2.74 -17.59 -17.96
C GLU A 14 -4.20 -17.19 -18.13
N ALA A 15 -4.76 -17.44 -19.33
CA ALA A 15 -6.10 -16.99 -19.70
C ALA A 15 -7.20 -17.53 -18.79
N GLU A 16 -7.10 -18.79 -18.36
CA GLU A 16 -8.09 -19.42 -17.48
C GLU A 16 -8.05 -18.84 -16.07
N ALA A 17 -6.87 -18.69 -15.48
CA ALA A 17 -6.69 -18.08 -14.16
C ALA A 17 -7.18 -16.63 -14.16
N ARG A 18 -6.79 -15.87 -15.18
CA ARG A 18 -7.22 -14.48 -15.37
C ARG A 18 -8.73 -14.34 -15.48
N ALA A 19 -9.37 -15.20 -16.28
CA ALA A 19 -10.83 -15.21 -16.43
C ALA A 19 -11.52 -15.57 -15.11
N MET A 20 -11.07 -16.63 -14.44
CA MET A 20 -11.64 -17.09 -13.17
C MET A 20 -11.57 -15.99 -12.09
N VAL A 21 -10.44 -15.34 -11.93
CA VAL A 21 -10.26 -14.23 -10.98
C VAL A 21 -11.16 -13.06 -11.36
N GLY A 22 -11.17 -12.69 -12.65
CA GLY A 22 -11.98 -11.58 -13.14
C GLY A 22 -13.47 -11.79 -12.96
N ASP A 23 -13.98 -12.97 -13.29
CA ASP A 23 -15.40 -13.28 -13.15
C ASP A 23 -15.82 -13.31 -11.68
N TYR A 24 -14.99 -13.86 -10.81
CA TYR A 24 -15.28 -13.87 -9.40
C TYR A 24 -15.31 -12.45 -8.81
N LEU A 25 -14.41 -11.56 -9.22
CA LEU A 25 -14.44 -10.15 -8.82
C LEU A 25 -15.69 -9.43 -9.35
N ARG A 26 -16.08 -9.67 -10.61
CA ARG A 26 -17.34 -9.11 -11.19
C ARG A 26 -18.57 -9.53 -10.40
N MET A 27 -18.67 -10.81 -10.04
CA MET A 27 -19.77 -11.34 -9.21
C MET A 27 -19.85 -10.64 -7.83
N HIS A 28 -18.73 -10.06 -7.36
CA HIS A 28 -18.65 -9.36 -6.08
C HIS A 28 -18.73 -7.84 -6.20
N GLY A 29 -19.15 -7.33 -7.38
CA GLY A 29 -19.51 -5.94 -7.59
C GLY A 29 -18.33 -5.03 -8.02
N PHE A 30 -17.26 -5.60 -8.59
CA PHE A 30 -16.17 -4.84 -9.18
C PHE A 30 -16.33 -4.69 -10.69
N ASP A 31 -15.92 -3.54 -11.22
CA ASP A 31 -15.69 -3.36 -12.65
C ASP A 31 -14.28 -3.87 -12.99
N VAL A 32 -14.17 -4.86 -13.88
CA VAL A 32 -12.91 -5.59 -14.07
C VAL A 32 -12.43 -5.54 -15.50
N VAL A 33 -11.19 -5.09 -15.70
CA VAL A 33 -10.43 -5.25 -16.93
C VAL A 33 -9.44 -6.40 -16.81
N LEU A 34 -9.29 -7.18 -17.87
CA LEU A 34 -8.38 -8.31 -17.95
C LEU A 34 -7.19 -7.94 -18.83
N CYS A 35 -5.98 -8.11 -18.32
CA CYS A 35 -4.73 -7.84 -19.02
C CYS A 35 -3.89 -9.12 -19.05
N ASP A 36 -3.31 -9.44 -20.19
CA ASP A 36 -2.48 -10.63 -20.40
C ASP A 36 -0.99 -10.41 -20.05
N GLY A 37 -0.64 -9.20 -19.62
CA GLY A 37 0.72 -8.83 -19.22
C GLY A 37 0.91 -7.33 -19.07
N GLY A 38 2.16 -6.92 -18.86
CA GLY A 38 2.52 -5.51 -18.61
C GLY A 38 2.20 -4.59 -19.78
N ARG A 39 2.26 -5.08 -21.03
CA ARG A 39 1.94 -4.29 -22.22
C ARG A 39 0.48 -3.86 -22.26
N THR A 40 -0.44 -4.81 -22.08
CA THR A 40 -1.89 -4.54 -22.08
C THR A 40 -2.31 -3.74 -20.86
N LEU A 41 -1.67 -3.98 -19.70
CA LEU A 41 -1.86 -3.14 -18.53
C LEU A 41 -1.48 -1.68 -18.80
N ARG A 42 -0.30 -1.42 -19.40
CA ARG A 42 0.14 -0.06 -19.72
C ARG A 42 -0.77 0.64 -20.73
N ALA A 43 -1.26 -0.09 -21.72
CA ALA A 43 -2.25 0.45 -22.68
C ALA A 43 -3.54 0.87 -21.95
N HIS A 44 -4.04 0.02 -21.05
CA HIS A 44 -5.23 0.34 -20.27
C HIS A 44 -5.02 1.54 -19.32
N LEU A 45 -3.86 1.63 -18.67
CA LEU A 45 -3.52 2.76 -17.80
C LEU A 45 -3.49 4.11 -18.52
N ALA A 46 -3.21 4.12 -19.82
CA ALA A 46 -3.26 5.33 -20.65
C ALA A 46 -4.70 5.80 -20.94
N GLU A 47 -5.67 4.89 -20.93
CA GLU A 47 -7.08 5.16 -21.21
C GLU A 47 -7.88 5.41 -19.93
N ARG A 48 -7.72 4.55 -18.95
CA ARG A 48 -8.47 4.60 -17.69
C ARG A 48 -7.63 4.08 -16.53
N ARG A 49 -7.58 4.86 -15.46
CA ARG A 49 -6.87 4.49 -14.23
C ARG A 49 -7.72 3.52 -13.41
N PRO A 50 -7.21 2.32 -13.07
CA PRO A 50 -7.87 1.44 -12.11
C PRO A 50 -7.69 1.92 -10.67
N ASP A 51 -8.61 1.54 -9.80
CA ASP A 51 -8.55 1.78 -8.37
C ASP A 51 -7.61 0.79 -7.66
N LEU A 52 -7.38 -0.39 -8.26
CA LEU A 52 -6.51 -1.44 -7.78
C LEU A 52 -6.04 -2.34 -8.92
N ILE A 53 -4.84 -2.87 -8.79
CA ILE A 53 -4.28 -3.88 -9.70
C ILE A 53 -4.05 -5.17 -8.93
N VAL A 54 -4.55 -6.28 -9.47
CA VAL A 54 -4.20 -7.65 -9.07
C VAL A 54 -3.22 -8.16 -10.11
N LEU A 55 -2.00 -8.51 -9.71
CA LEU A 55 -0.89 -8.81 -10.61
C LEU A 55 -0.27 -10.16 -10.29
N ASP A 56 -0.23 -11.06 -11.26
CA ASP A 56 0.62 -12.25 -11.16
C ASP A 56 2.10 -11.86 -11.32
N LEU A 57 2.94 -12.51 -10.52
CA LEU A 57 4.40 -12.31 -10.61
C LEU A 57 5.04 -13.22 -11.65
N ASN A 58 4.51 -14.42 -11.85
CA ASN A 58 5.15 -15.45 -12.67
C ASN A 58 4.69 -15.40 -14.12
N MET A 59 5.00 -14.31 -14.82
CA MET A 59 4.67 -14.14 -16.23
C MET A 59 5.93 -14.32 -17.11
N PRO A 60 5.84 -15.06 -18.25
CA PRO A 60 7.03 -15.42 -19.04
C PRO A 60 7.63 -14.26 -19.84
N GLU A 61 6.84 -13.27 -20.25
CA GLU A 61 7.32 -12.17 -21.10
C GLU A 61 7.95 -11.02 -20.30
N GLU A 62 7.40 -10.72 -19.13
CA GLU A 62 7.87 -9.63 -18.28
C GLU A 62 7.68 -10.01 -16.81
N ASP A 63 8.75 -9.93 -16.05
CA ASP A 63 8.73 -10.20 -14.60
C ASP A 63 7.77 -9.24 -13.89
N GLY A 64 6.81 -9.79 -13.17
CA GLY A 64 5.82 -9.02 -12.42
C GLY A 64 6.44 -8.06 -11.40
N LEU A 65 7.60 -8.37 -10.84
CA LEU A 65 8.34 -7.46 -9.97
C LEU A 65 8.82 -6.20 -10.70
N SER A 66 9.22 -6.33 -11.96
CA SER A 66 9.58 -5.19 -12.82
C SER A 66 8.37 -4.30 -13.09
N ILE A 67 7.20 -4.90 -13.34
CA ILE A 67 5.93 -4.18 -13.52
C ILE A 67 5.58 -3.41 -12.23
N VAL A 68 5.67 -4.05 -11.05
CA VAL A 68 5.41 -3.37 -9.77
C VAL A 68 6.34 -2.18 -9.57
N ARG A 69 7.63 -2.36 -9.84
CA ARG A 69 8.63 -1.29 -9.72
C ARG A 69 8.27 -0.08 -10.59
N ASP A 70 7.96 -0.32 -11.87
CA ASP A 70 7.60 0.74 -12.81
C ASP A 70 6.29 1.44 -12.42
N LEU A 71 5.28 0.67 -12.00
CA LEU A 71 4.01 1.22 -11.52
C LEU A 71 4.21 2.12 -10.31
N LYS A 72 4.95 1.66 -9.33
CA LYS A 72 5.16 2.39 -8.07
C LYS A 72 6.10 3.60 -8.19
N ALA A 73 6.94 3.62 -9.23
CA ALA A 73 7.71 4.81 -9.58
C ALA A 73 6.85 5.95 -10.15
N ARG A 74 5.72 5.61 -10.80
CA ARG A 74 4.90 6.56 -11.57
C ARG A 74 3.50 6.77 -11.01
N THR A 75 3.00 5.83 -10.19
CA THR A 75 1.62 5.84 -9.70
C THR A 75 1.53 5.48 -8.23
N THR A 76 0.40 5.85 -7.63
CA THR A 76 0.02 5.45 -6.26
C THR A 76 -1.06 4.37 -6.28
N ILE A 77 -1.32 3.76 -7.44
CA ILE A 77 -2.34 2.71 -7.56
C ILE A 77 -1.94 1.53 -6.67
N PRO A 78 -2.82 1.05 -5.80
CA PRO A 78 -2.54 -0.11 -4.99
C PRO A 78 -2.42 -1.37 -5.84
N VAL A 79 -1.46 -2.24 -5.45
CA VAL A 79 -1.16 -3.49 -6.14
C VAL A 79 -1.22 -4.64 -5.13
N ILE A 80 -2.05 -5.65 -5.44
CA ILE A 80 -2.03 -6.95 -4.78
C ILE A 80 -1.30 -7.93 -5.70
N MET A 81 -0.24 -8.55 -5.19
CA MET A 81 0.52 -9.53 -5.95
C MET A 81 -0.02 -10.94 -5.73
N LEU A 82 -0.20 -11.69 -6.81
CA LEU A 82 -0.39 -13.14 -6.78
C LEU A 82 0.93 -13.81 -7.15
N THR A 83 1.26 -14.95 -6.52
CA THR A 83 2.50 -15.66 -6.85
C THR A 83 2.40 -17.14 -6.52
N ALA A 84 2.90 -17.99 -7.42
CA ALA A 84 3.00 -19.42 -7.20
C ALA A 84 4.14 -19.80 -6.23
N THR A 85 5.10 -18.89 -6.01
CA THR A 85 6.23 -19.16 -5.15
C THR A 85 5.98 -18.57 -3.76
N ALA A 86 5.75 -19.45 -2.78
CA ALA A 86 5.71 -19.08 -1.36
C ALA A 86 7.11 -18.73 -0.79
N SER A 87 8.06 -18.31 -1.66
CA SER A 87 9.38 -17.92 -1.22
C SER A 87 9.31 -16.69 -0.32
N PRO A 88 9.81 -16.75 0.91
CA PRO A 88 9.91 -15.57 1.78
C PRO A 88 10.70 -14.43 1.13
N ILE A 89 11.59 -14.75 0.19
CA ILE A 89 12.46 -13.78 -0.50
C ILE A 89 11.62 -12.98 -1.52
N ASP A 90 10.82 -13.65 -2.37
CA ASP A 90 10.01 -12.98 -3.39
C ASP A 90 8.93 -12.10 -2.75
N ARG A 91 8.38 -12.54 -1.62
CA ARG A 91 7.46 -11.75 -0.81
C ARG A 91 8.12 -10.49 -0.26
N VAL A 92 9.32 -10.60 0.29
CA VAL A 92 10.09 -9.45 0.79
C VAL A 92 10.40 -8.50 -0.36
N VAL A 93 10.89 -9.01 -1.48
CA VAL A 93 11.23 -8.21 -2.66
C VAL A 93 9.98 -7.50 -3.22
N GLY A 94 8.87 -8.19 -3.34
CA GLY A 94 7.63 -7.58 -3.84
C GLY A 94 7.09 -6.47 -2.94
N LEU A 95 7.13 -6.68 -1.64
CA LEU A 95 6.82 -5.64 -0.65
C LEU A 95 7.86 -4.52 -0.65
N GLU A 96 9.13 -4.80 -0.90
CA GLU A 96 10.19 -3.80 -1.13
C GLU A 96 9.94 -2.94 -2.36
N LEU A 97 9.38 -3.49 -3.40
CA LEU A 97 9.04 -2.76 -4.61
C LEU A 97 7.75 -1.91 -4.49
N GLY A 98 7.00 -2.02 -3.38
CA GLY A 98 5.86 -1.17 -3.08
C GLY A 98 4.49 -1.81 -3.23
N ALA A 99 4.41 -3.12 -3.40
CA ALA A 99 3.12 -3.80 -3.37
C ALA A 99 2.39 -3.53 -2.03
N ASP A 100 1.08 -3.41 -2.09
CA ASP A 100 0.25 -3.09 -0.93
C ASP A 100 -0.21 -4.34 -0.21
N ASP A 101 -0.30 -5.47 -0.93
CA ASP A 101 -0.58 -6.78 -0.38
C ASP A 101 0.00 -7.89 -1.28
N TYR A 102 -0.01 -9.11 -0.76
CA TYR A 102 0.56 -10.30 -1.38
C TYR A 102 -0.32 -11.51 -1.03
N LEU A 103 -0.57 -12.36 -2.01
CA LEU A 103 -1.37 -13.56 -1.85
C LEU A 103 -0.73 -14.76 -2.57
N PRO A 104 -0.37 -15.84 -1.86
CA PRO A 104 0.22 -17.02 -2.50
C PRO A 104 -0.84 -17.81 -3.30
N LYS A 105 -0.44 -18.31 -4.47
CA LYS A 105 -1.21 -19.31 -5.24
C LYS A 105 -0.89 -20.73 -4.74
N PRO A 106 -1.84 -21.65 -4.59
CA PRO A 106 -3.27 -21.45 -4.83
C PRO A 106 -3.92 -20.63 -3.71
N CYS A 107 -4.70 -19.63 -4.07
CA CYS A 107 -5.43 -18.80 -3.12
C CYS A 107 -6.94 -19.02 -3.23
N GLU A 108 -7.64 -18.88 -2.13
CA GLU A 108 -9.09 -18.83 -2.17
C GLU A 108 -9.56 -17.50 -2.75
N LEU A 109 -10.40 -17.51 -3.79
CA LEU A 109 -10.93 -16.30 -4.41
C LEU A 109 -11.72 -15.44 -3.42
N ARG A 110 -12.30 -16.06 -2.38
CA ARG A 110 -12.96 -15.35 -1.28
C ARG A 110 -11.97 -14.50 -0.48
N GLU A 111 -10.77 -15.00 -0.24
CA GLU A 111 -9.69 -14.25 0.42
C GLU A 111 -9.24 -13.09 -0.45
N LEU A 112 -9.04 -13.32 -1.75
CA LEU A 112 -8.68 -12.25 -2.68
C LEU A 112 -9.71 -11.10 -2.64
N VAL A 113 -11.02 -11.40 -2.71
CA VAL A 113 -12.09 -10.39 -2.61
C VAL A 113 -12.01 -9.61 -1.28
N ALA A 114 -11.78 -10.30 -0.17
CA ALA A 114 -11.65 -9.65 1.14
C ALA A 114 -10.45 -8.68 1.17
N ARG A 115 -9.30 -9.07 0.58
CA ARG A 115 -8.10 -8.24 0.46
C ARG A 115 -8.31 -7.06 -0.48
N VAL A 116 -8.92 -7.28 -1.66
CA VAL A 116 -9.28 -6.19 -2.59
C VAL A 116 -10.16 -5.15 -1.90
N ARG A 117 -11.20 -5.58 -1.19
CA ARG A 117 -12.08 -4.67 -0.43
C ARG A 117 -11.32 -3.94 0.68
N SER A 118 -10.44 -4.64 1.39
CA SER A 118 -9.62 -4.04 2.46
C SER A 118 -8.69 -2.96 1.92
N VAL A 119 -8.00 -3.24 0.81
CA VAL A 119 -7.09 -2.28 0.15
C VAL A 119 -7.86 -1.08 -0.40
N LEU A 120 -8.99 -1.30 -1.08
CA LEU A 120 -9.83 -0.22 -1.64
C LEU A 120 -10.48 0.66 -0.56
N ARG A 121 -11.00 0.06 0.50
CA ARG A 121 -11.57 0.81 1.64
C ARG A 121 -10.56 1.76 2.25
N ARG A 122 -9.32 1.34 2.34
CA ARG A 122 -8.20 2.17 2.78
C ARG A 122 -7.91 3.31 1.79
N GLY A 123 -8.18 3.09 0.49
CA GLY A 123 -8.02 4.10 -0.58
C GLY A 123 -9.12 5.16 -0.61
N SER A 124 -10.35 4.81 -0.24
CA SER A 124 -11.51 5.69 -0.34
C SER A 124 -11.75 6.62 0.86
N GLY A 125 -10.93 6.55 1.92
CA GLY A 125 -11.11 7.43 3.09
C GLY A 125 -12.40 7.18 3.91
N LEU A 126 -13.18 6.15 3.56
CA LEU A 126 -14.42 5.79 4.23
C LEU A 126 -14.16 4.88 5.42
N ALA A 127 -13.70 5.46 6.53
CA ALA A 127 -14.04 4.93 7.85
C ALA A 127 -15.53 5.27 8.12
N PRO A 128 -16.31 4.41 8.82
CA PRO A 128 -17.68 4.78 9.20
C PRO A 128 -17.61 6.00 10.12
N GLN A 129 -17.98 7.15 9.58
CA GLN A 129 -18.24 8.34 10.39
C GLN A 129 -19.62 8.19 11.01
N PRO A 130 -19.80 8.43 12.31
CA PRO A 130 -21.11 8.85 12.82
C PRO A 130 -21.44 10.20 12.19
N GLU A 131 -22.64 10.33 11.66
CA GLU A 131 -23.16 11.55 11.07
C GLU A 131 -23.02 12.72 12.04
N MET A 132 -22.32 13.75 11.63
CA MET A 132 -22.40 15.08 12.21
C MET A 132 -22.63 16.14 11.14
N PRO A 133 -23.40 17.18 11.43
CA PRO A 133 -23.93 18.13 10.45
C PRO A 133 -22.85 19.05 9.87
N ALA A 134 -23.09 19.47 8.65
CA ALA A 134 -22.26 20.37 7.87
C ALA A 134 -21.92 21.65 8.63
N ALA A 135 -20.65 22.01 8.66
CA ALA A 135 -20.20 23.32 9.09
C ALA A 135 -19.08 23.86 8.18
N PRO A 136 -18.99 25.16 8.06
CA PRO A 136 -18.13 25.84 7.10
C PRO A 136 -16.74 26.12 7.70
N ALA A 137 -15.84 26.49 6.83
CA ALA A 137 -14.51 27.06 7.08
C ALA A 137 -13.33 26.08 7.18
N GLU A 138 -12.35 26.39 6.39
CA GLU A 138 -11.01 25.84 6.29
C GLU A 138 -10.38 25.55 7.66
N VAL A 139 -10.43 24.29 8.07
CA VAL A 139 -9.61 23.80 9.17
C VAL A 139 -8.22 23.56 8.60
N PRO A 140 -7.15 24.08 9.20
CA PRO A 140 -5.79 23.73 8.79
C PRO A 140 -5.63 22.21 8.82
N GLY A 141 -5.42 21.58 7.65
CA GLY A 141 -5.31 20.14 7.52
C GLY A 141 -4.42 19.53 8.60
N ARG A 142 -4.84 18.42 9.16
CA ARG A 142 -4.11 17.74 10.24
C ARG A 142 -2.76 17.27 9.74
N ARG A 143 -1.75 18.14 9.87
CA ARG A 143 -0.38 17.91 9.40
C ARG A 143 0.51 17.50 10.54
N ILE A 144 1.27 16.44 10.32
CA ILE A 144 2.20 15.91 11.32
C ILE A 144 3.61 16.01 10.77
N ARG A 145 4.51 16.58 11.58
CA ARG A 145 5.89 16.80 11.19
C ARG A 145 6.73 15.53 11.36
N PHE A 146 7.44 15.17 10.29
CA PHE A 146 8.47 14.13 10.27
C PHE A 146 9.78 14.78 9.80
N GLY A 147 10.51 15.36 10.73
CA GLY A 147 11.74 16.07 10.43
C GLY A 147 11.52 17.32 9.58
N THR A 148 12.05 17.33 8.37
CA THR A 148 11.86 18.41 7.39
C THR A 148 10.61 18.26 6.55
N LYS A 149 9.86 17.16 6.75
CA LYS A 149 8.67 16.83 5.95
C LYS A 149 7.40 16.86 6.78
N TRP A 150 6.28 17.02 6.09
CA TRP A 150 4.96 17.08 6.69
C TRP A 150 4.07 16.00 6.09
N LEU A 151 3.53 15.13 6.92
CA LEU A 151 2.49 14.18 6.55
C LEU A 151 1.15 14.90 6.60
N ASP A 152 0.51 15.07 5.46
CA ASP A 152 -0.84 15.56 5.35
C ASP A 152 -1.79 14.36 5.43
N LEU A 153 -2.54 14.26 6.52
CA LEU A 153 -3.42 13.12 6.79
C LEU A 153 -4.67 13.12 5.90
N ASP A 154 -5.10 14.28 5.44
CA ASP A 154 -6.30 14.44 4.62
C ASP A 154 -5.97 14.18 3.14
N ALA A 155 -4.80 14.70 2.68
CA ALA A 155 -4.35 14.49 1.31
C ALA A 155 -3.62 13.16 1.10
N LEU A 156 -3.32 12.40 2.17
CA LEU A 156 -2.55 11.14 2.15
C LEU A 156 -1.16 11.28 1.50
N ARG A 157 -0.49 12.40 1.74
CA ARG A 157 0.77 12.77 1.07
C ARG A 157 1.82 13.26 2.05
N LEU A 158 3.08 13.04 1.67
CA LEU A 158 4.23 13.62 2.34
C LEU A 158 4.72 14.81 1.53
N ARG A 159 4.90 15.97 2.19
CA ARG A 159 5.42 17.20 1.58
C ARG A 159 6.68 17.64 2.30
N ASP A 160 7.62 18.21 1.59
CA ASP A 160 8.77 18.87 2.20
C ASP A 160 8.49 20.36 2.51
N SER A 161 9.49 21.03 3.05
CA SER A 161 9.41 22.46 3.40
C SER A 161 9.26 23.38 2.18
N GLU A 162 9.58 22.90 0.98
CA GLU A 162 9.47 23.64 -0.27
C GLU A 162 8.14 23.36 -0.98
N GLY A 163 7.31 22.48 -0.41
CA GLY A 163 6.02 22.10 -0.95
C GLY A 163 6.08 20.97 -1.98
N ALA A 164 7.28 20.42 -2.24
CA ALA A 164 7.40 19.27 -3.14
C ALA A 164 6.73 18.03 -2.53
N GLU A 165 5.89 17.39 -3.32
CA GLU A 165 5.15 16.20 -2.92
C GLU A 165 5.97 14.95 -3.14
N GLN A 166 6.01 14.09 -2.13
CA GLN A 166 6.60 12.77 -2.22
C GLN A 166 5.49 11.72 -2.12
N ALA A 167 5.39 10.89 -3.14
CA ALA A 167 4.40 9.82 -3.18
C ALA A 167 4.67 8.80 -2.06
N LEU A 168 3.61 8.44 -1.35
CA LEU A 168 3.59 7.35 -0.38
C LEU A 168 2.72 6.21 -0.94
N THR A 169 3.17 4.99 -0.76
CA THR A 169 2.26 3.86 -0.89
C THR A 169 1.29 3.88 0.30
N ARG A 170 0.17 3.20 0.15
CA ARG A 170 -0.83 3.14 1.22
C ARG A 170 -0.23 2.57 2.52
N SER A 171 0.55 1.50 2.43
CA SER A 171 1.16 0.87 3.59
C SER A 171 2.22 1.76 4.27
N GLU A 172 2.95 2.57 3.52
CA GLU A 172 3.86 3.57 4.08
C GLU A 172 3.11 4.67 4.83
N PHE A 173 1.99 5.14 4.26
CA PHE A 173 1.15 6.14 4.90
C PHE A 173 0.57 5.63 6.21
N GLU A 174 -0.01 4.42 6.24
CA GLU A 174 -0.59 3.84 7.47
C GLU A 174 0.48 3.64 8.57
N LEU A 175 1.71 3.24 8.20
CA LEU A 175 2.80 3.17 9.15
C LEU A 175 3.20 4.55 9.70
N LEU A 176 3.33 5.56 8.84
CA LEU A 176 3.61 6.92 9.29
C LEU A 176 2.51 7.45 10.20
N LYS A 177 1.25 7.18 9.86
CA LYS A 177 0.09 7.51 10.70
C LYS A 177 0.13 6.80 12.05
N ALA A 178 0.42 5.49 12.08
CA ALA A 178 0.56 4.73 13.31
C ALA A 178 1.65 5.31 14.23
N PHE A 179 2.77 5.73 13.68
CA PHE A 179 3.82 6.43 14.44
C PHE A 179 3.38 7.81 14.92
N ALA A 180 2.66 8.54 14.10
CA ALA A 180 2.14 9.86 14.44
C ALA A 180 1.11 9.83 15.57
N ASP A 181 0.29 8.80 15.59
CA ASP A 181 -0.71 8.58 16.65
C ASP A 181 -0.07 8.08 17.97
N HIS A 182 1.19 7.61 17.93
CA HIS A 182 1.92 7.08 19.09
C HIS A 182 3.34 7.68 19.22
N PRO A 183 3.49 9.01 19.27
CA PRO A 183 4.80 9.65 19.33
C PRO A 183 5.54 9.29 20.63
N LYS A 184 6.87 9.12 20.52
CA LYS A 184 7.78 8.80 21.63
C LYS A 184 7.50 7.44 22.32
N ARG A 185 6.58 6.64 21.78
CA ARG A 185 6.25 5.31 22.31
C ARG A 185 6.88 4.24 21.41
N ALA A 186 7.58 3.29 22.02
CA ALA A 186 8.09 2.13 21.28
C ALA A 186 6.92 1.22 20.88
N LEU A 187 6.83 0.91 19.60
CA LEU A 187 5.85 -0.01 19.04
C LEU A 187 6.56 -1.29 18.61
N SER A 188 6.04 -2.44 19.02
CA SER A 188 6.54 -3.72 18.58
C SER A 188 6.24 -3.92 17.07
N ARG A 189 6.96 -4.84 16.42
CA ARG A 189 6.71 -5.18 15.01
C ARG A 189 5.29 -5.68 14.80
N GLU A 190 4.81 -6.56 15.66
CA GLU A 190 3.43 -7.05 15.67
C GLU A 190 2.43 -5.90 15.80
N ARG A 191 2.67 -4.99 16.74
CA ARG A 191 1.78 -3.84 16.94
C ARG A 191 1.77 -2.89 15.75
N LEU A 192 2.89 -2.70 15.08
CA LEU A 192 2.96 -1.91 13.84
C LEU A 192 2.22 -2.60 12.69
N LEU A 193 2.28 -3.93 12.60
CA LEU A 193 1.48 -4.70 11.65
C LEU A 193 -0.01 -4.55 11.90
N ASP A 194 -0.45 -4.67 13.16
CA ASP A 194 -1.84 -4.48 13.56
C ASP A 194 -2.36 -3.08 13.23
N LEU A 195 -1.58 -2.05 13.61
CA LEU A 195 -1.95 -0.65 13.42
C LEU A 195 -1.93 -0.23 11.95
N ALA A 196 -1.01 -0.77 11.16
CA ALA A 196 -0.96 -0.56 9.72
C ALA A 196 -1.97 -1.43 8.97
N ASP A 197 -2.88 -2.11 9.69
CA ASP A 197 -3.92 -3.01 9.17
C ASP A 197 -3.37 -4.10 8.24
N ALA A 198 -2.14 -4.54 8.50
CA ALA A 198 -1.51 -5.66 7.82
C ALA A 198 -1.90 -6.97 8.54
N ARG A 199 -3.17 -7.34 8.47
CA ARG A 199 -3.76 -8.52 9.14
C ARG A 199 -3.41 -9.84 8.46
N ASP A 200 -2.15 -10.08 8.21
CA ASP A 200 -1.68 -11.40 7.84
C ASP A 200 -0.84 -11.93 9.01
N PRO A 201 -1.32 -12.94 9.77
CA PRO A 201 -0.58 -13.54 10.88
C PRO A 201 0.78 -14.11 10.44
N ASP A 202 0.91 -14.46 9.15
CA ASP A 202 2.14 -14.96 8.54
C ASP A 202 2.98 -13.85 7.87
N ALA A 203 2.55 -12.58 7.92
CA ALA A 203 3.33 -11.44 7.48
C ALA A 203 4.47 -11.17 8.47
N PHE A 204 5.47 -12.03 8.43
CA PHE A 204 6.65 -12.05 9.27
C PHE A 204 7.26 -10.68 9.57
N ASP A 205 7.84 -10.53 10.76
CA ASP A 205 8.64 -9.41 11.29
C ASP A 205 9.51 -8.66 10.26
N ARG A 206 10.01 -9.37 9.24
CA ARG A 206 10.86 -8.79 8.18
C ARG A 206 10.14 -7.82 7.25
N ALA A 207 8.82 -7.97 7.03
CA ALA A 207 8.07 -7.06 6.17
C ALA A 207 7.98 -5.65 6.77
N ILE A 208 7.94 -5.53 8.09
CA ILE A 208 7.97 -4.23 8.78
C ILE A 208 9.33 -3.57 8.64
N ASP A 209 10.41 -4.29 8.84
CA ASP A 209 11.77 -3.75 8.76
C ASP A 209 12.05 -3.14 7.37
N VAL A 210 11.56 -3.81 6.34
CA VAL A 210 11.64 -3.33 4.95
C VAL A 210 10.83 -2.05 4.74
N ARG A 211 9.59 -2.01 5.20
CA ARG A 211 8.72 -0.82 5.11
C ARG A 211 9.31 0.36 5.89
N ILE A 212 9.85 0.09 7.08
CA ILE A 212 10.55 1.11 7.87
C ILE A 212 11.76 1.66 7.12
N ASN A 213 12.56 0.83 6.48
CA ASN A 213 13.71 1.29 5.71
C ASN A 213 13.31 2.16 4.52
N ARG A 214 12.18 1.87 3.87
CA ARG A 214 11.65 2.75 2.81
C ARG A 214 11.17 4.09 3.35
N ILE A 215 10.43 4.07 4.44
CA ILE A 215 9.98 5.30 5.09
C ILE A 215 11.18 6.13 5.49
N ARG A 216 12.22 5.52 6.07
CA ARG A 216 13.47 6.22 6.40
C ARG A 216 14.10 6.89 5.20
N LYS A 217 14.16 6.22 4.04
CA LYS A 217 14.67 6.82 2.80
C LYS A 217 13.88 8.07 2.36
N LYS A 218 12.63 8.20 2.80
CA LYS A 218 11.75 9.32 2.45
C LYS A 218 11.78 10.46 3.47
N ILE A 219 12.00 10.17 4.75
CA ILE A 219 11.87 11.17 5.83
C ILE A 219 13.18 11.52 6.54
N GLU A 220 14.17 10.60 6.53
CA GLU A 220 15.43 10.80 7.24
C GLU A 220 16.46 11.51 6.36
N PRO A 221 17.25 12.42 6.93
CA PRO A 221 18.40 13.00 6.21
C PRO A 221 19.45 11.93 5.87
N ASP A 222 19.67 10.97 6.77
CA ASP A 222 20.54 9.80 6.59
C ASP A 222 19.77 8.55 7.04
N PRO A 223 19.30 7.72 6.10
CA PRO A 223 18.57 6.49 6.43
C PRO A 223 19.39 5.45 7.22
N ALA A 224 20.72 5.49 7.14
CA ALA A 224 21.59 4.59 7.89
C ALA A 224 21.72 4.99 9.36
N ASN A 225 21.57 6.29 9.65
CA ASN A 225 21.60 6.87 10.99
C ASN A 225 20.28 7.60 11.29
N PRO A 226 19.16 6.88 11.43
CA PRO A 226 17.84 7.47 11.53
C PRO A 226 17.66 8.28 12.81
N ARG A 227 17.12 9.49 12.68
CA ARG A 227 16.83 10.41 13.78
C ARG A 227 15.39 10.36 14.23
N TYR A 228 14.46 10.20 13.30
CA TYR A 228 13.01 10.26 13.56
C TYR A 228 12.41 8.89 13.85
N ILE A 229 12.70 7.85 13.05
CA ILE A 229 12.24 6.50 13.34
C ILE A 229 13.44 5.65 13.79
N LYS A 230 13.62 5.56 15.12
CA LYS A 230 14.74 4.81 15.72
C LYS A 230 14.36 3.35 16.00
N THR A 231 15.33 2.47 15.85
CA THR A 231 15.19 1.07 16.27
C THR A 231 15.46 0.94 17.76
N VAL A 232 14.54 0.32 18.50
CA VAL A 232 14.71 -0.06 19.90
C VAL A 232 14.95 -1.56 19.93
N ARG A 233 16.20 -1.96 20.20
CA ARG A 233 16.59 -3.38 20.19
C ARG A 233 15.71 -4.22 21.11
N GLY A 234 15.19 -5.32 20.58
CA GLY A 234 14.30 -6.24 21.31
C GLY A 234 12.85 -5.75 21.49
N LEU A 235 12.53 -4.47 21.17
CA LEU A 235 11.18 -3.92 21.37
C LEU A 235 10.50 -3.49 20.05
N GLY A 236 11.26 -3.07 19.02
CA GLY A 236 10.68 -2.61 17.77
C GLY A 236 11.16 -1.22 17.35
N TYR A 237 10.25 -0.28 17.10
CA TYR A 237 10.55 1.05 16.59
C TYR A 237 9.88 2.15 17.38
N VAL A 238 10.49 3.32 17.45
CA VAL A 238 9.95 4.50 18.11
C VAL A 238 10.05 5.71 17.18
N PHE A 239 8.98 6.48 17.11
CA PHE A 239 8.99 7.78 16.42
C PHE A 239 9.35 8.90 17.39
N ARG A 240 10.32 9.70 17.01
CA ARG A 240 10.77 10.90 17.72
C ARG A 240 10.59 12.12 16.83
N PRO A 241 9.54 12.92 17.01
CA PRO A 241 9.24 14.06 16.17
C PRO A 241 10.37 15.08 16.12
N ASP A 242 11.08 15.23 17.24
CA ASP A 242 12.14 16.24 17.42
C ASP A 242 13.53 15.74 16.94
N GLY A 243 13.66 14.44 16.64
CA GLY A 243 14.91 13.84 16.17
C GLY A 243 15.98 13.61 17.24
N ASP A 244 15.59 13.61 18.52
CA ASP A 244 16.50 13.41 19.66
C ASP A 244 16.62 11.95 20.09
#